data_f47e38ad1d0faa89a26e24679f5dcf1c
#
_entry.id   f47e38ad1d0faa89a26e24679f5dcf1c
#
_cell.length_a   1.000
_cell.length_b   1.000
_cell.length_c   1.000
_cell.angle_alpha   90.00
_cell.angle_beta   90.00
_cell.angle_gamma   90.00
#
_symmetry.space_group_name_H-M   'P 1'
#
loop_
_entity.id
_entity.type
_entity.pdbx_description
1 polymer ?
#
loop_
_entity_poly.entity_id
_entity_poly.type
_entity_poly.pdbx_seq_one_letter_code
_entity_poly.pdbx_strand_id
1 'polypeptide(L)'
;MYDLILLHPPSVFDFRAKRQFRGPIADVIPSTDQFDMYALGLTSIASYVEANGYRVRLVNVGRRMVAQPQYDPEAHLRRLRARVYGISLHWLPHAQGALALARLIKRLHPSSLVLMGGLSSTYFHEELIREPAVDLVLRGDSTEEPTRRLLASLRRGEALDSVPNLTWKRFDGQVVSNPQTYAPAAVDAFDLPAYAYMLRSVALHGHLDDLIPYEGWWRRPLTVLLNARGCVLECATCGGSASAYARLCGRASPAYRSPERLLDDLRTIRSFSRSPIFMVHDPRMGGGARLARLLDGLAAERMPNELVLELFWPADATFFERVAASVRRWSLQLTLDSHDEALRTGNGKFACSNAEVESTIEAAFAAGCRNIDVFFTVGVPGQTLASTLATADYCERLLERFGHLRRLRLFAAPIAPFLDPGSRAFEDPALGYRRLATTLADHESALLEADWGRTLTFHSDAMTRDEIVEATYALTERINDLNLRYGLSSAATHAAVVVGIGRARARDTAGAGPLDSAWMFAKDEMNWPGSEGIRPTLRLAWIIATGLVEELRLIASRALGRYDGRVADEGVAAPPRSAVVRSDAPAASTRRPSR
;
A
#
# COMPACT_ATOMS: atom_id res chain seq x y z
N MET A 1 12.12 19.07 21.97
CA MET A 1 12.48 17.69 21.61
C MET A 1 11.19 16.87 21.44
N TYR A 2 11.09 16.06 20.37
CA TYR A 2 9.95 15.18 20.12
C TYR A 2 10.13 13.85 20.88
N ASP A 3 9.03 13.19 21.24
CA ASP A 3 9.06 11.81 21.73
C ASP A 3 9.33 10.85 20.55
N LEU A 4 8.72 11.14 19.39
CA LEU A 4 8.82 10.34 18.17
C LEU A 4 8.88 11.23 16.93
N ILE A 5 9.80 10.94 16.02
CA ILE A 5 9.76 11.46 14.64
C ILE A 5 9.61 10.25 13.72
N LEU A 6 8.54 10.25 12.92
CA LEU A 6 8.29 9.25 11.89
C LEU A 6 8.87 9.74 10.56
N LEU A 7 9.63 8.89 9.89
CA LEU A 7 10.27 9.16 8.62
C LEU A 7 9.77 8.20 7.55
N HIS A 8 9.29 8.76 6.43
CA HIS A 8 9.07 7.99 5.21
C HIS A 8 10.29 8.14 4.32
N PRO A 9 11.04 7.06 4.03
CA PRO A 9 12.26 7.12 3.24
C PRO A 9 11.95 7.21 1.74
N PRO A 10 12.88 7.69 0.90
CA PRO A 10 12.88 7.37 -0.51
C PRO A 10 13.20 5.88 -0.72
N SER A 11 12.92 5.34 -1.90
CA SER A 11 13.33 3.97 -2.22
C SER A 11 14.85 3.82 -2.22
N VAL A 12 15.55 4.78 -2.78
CA VAL A 12 17.01 4.84 -2.82
C VAL A 12 17.51 6.19 -2.33
N PHE A 13 18.39 6.21 -1.36
CA PHE A 13 18.99 7.40 -0.81
C PHE A 13 20.45 7.55 -1.30
N ASP A 14 20.91 8.61 -2.00
CA ASP A 14 20.14 9.67 -2.60
C ASP A 14 19.92 9.37 -4.09
N PHE A 15 18.69 9.14 -4.50
CA PHE A 15 18.34 8.82 -5.88
C PHE A 15 18.68 9.94 -6.86
N ARG A 16 18.75 11.20 -6.39
CA ARG A 16 19.02 12.37 -7.24
C ARG A 16 20.44 12.37 -7.80
N ALA A 17 21.37 11.67 -7.12
CA ALA A 17 22.74 11.47 -7.57
C ALA A 17 22.92 10.26 -8.48
N LYS A 18 21.85 9.49 -8.73
CA LYS A 18 21.92 8.23 -9.50
C LYS A 18 21.13 8.35 -10.80
N ARG A 19 21.71 7.81 -11.87
CA ARG A 19 20.99 7.59 -13.12
C ARG A 19 20.45 6.18 -13.09
N GLN A 20 19.13 6.04 -13.18
CA GLN A 20 18.48 4.74 -13.15
C GLN A 20 17.38 4.69 -14.21
N PHE A 21 17.27 3.56 -14.90
CA PHE A 21 16.09 3.23 -15.69
C PHE A 21 15.01 2.67 -14.78
N ARG A 22 13.92 3.39 -14.73
CA ARG A 22 12.78 3.02 -13.94
C ARG A 22 11.90 2.06 -14.66
N GLY A 23 11.45 1.08 -13.90
CA GLY A 23 10.48 0.12 -14.35
C GLY A 23 9.06 0.68 -14.45
N PRO A 24 8.19 -0.16 -14.95
CA PRO A 24 6.76 0.12 -15.05
C PRO A 24 6.09 0.37 -13.71
N ILE A 25 6.63 -0.17 -12.63
CA ILE A 25 6.20 0.15 -11.28
C ILE A 25 7.26 1.07 -10.68
N ALA A 26 6.90 2.30 -10.58
CA ALA A 26 7.80 3.36 -10.18
C ALA A 26 8.16 3.38 -8.68
N ASP A 27 7.69 2.39 -7.92
CA ASP A 27 7.99 2.22 -6.50
C ASP A 27 9.43 1.88 -6.21
N VAL A 28 10.17 1.45 -7.22
CA VAL A 28 11.58 1.07 -7.03
C VAL A 28 12.45 2.29 -6.77
N ILE A 29 12.05 3.44 -7.30
CA ILE A 29 12.83 4.67 -7.18
C ILE A 29 11.86 5.81 -6.97
N PRO A 30 12.32 6.86 -6.34
CA PRO A 30 11.52 7.64 -5.43
C PRO A 30 10.11 7.69 -5.92
N SER A 31 9.30 7.52 -5.01
CA SER A 31 7.95 7.89 -4.96
C SER A 31 7.50 8.66 -6.18
N THR A 32 7.01 7.95 -7.17
CA THR A 32 6.35 8.57 -8.30
C THR A 32 4.86 8.54 -8.07
N ASP A 33 4.13 9.36 -8.79
CA ASP A 33 2.72 9.68 -8.63
C ASP A 33 1.77 8.47 -8.56
N GLN A 34 2.18 7.26 -8.87
CA GLN A 34 1.28 6.11 -8.95
C GLN A 34 1.27 5.27 -7.68
N PHE A 35 2.38 5.15 -7.00
CA PHE A 35 2.53 4.22 -5.89
C PHE A 35 3.17 4.84 -4.65
N ASP A 36 3.42 6.15 -4.68
CA ASP A 36 3.92 6.87 -3.51
C ASP A 36 2.82 7.36 -2.59
N MET A 37 1.86 6.53 -2.36
CA MET A 37 1.06 6.70 -1.16
C MET A 37 1.89 6.20 0.01
N TYR A 38 2.48 7.14 0.77
CA TYR A 38 3.15 6.73 1.99
C TYR A 38 2.19 5.94 2.85
N ALA A 39 2.73 4.96 3.54
CA ALA A 39 1.95 4.02 4.30
C ALA A 39 1.01 4.77 5.25
N LEU A 40 -0.30 4.62 5.10
CA LEU A 40 -1.33 5.18 5.98
C LEU A 40 -1.06 4.86 7.45
N GLY A 41 -0.34 3.77 7.72
CA GLY A 41 0.13 3.43 9.04
C GLY A 41 0.94 4.53 9.74
N LEU A 42 1.74 5.32 9.00
CA LEU A 42 2.52 6.40 9.62
C LEU A 42 1.62 7.52 10.17
N THR A 43 0.61 7.94 9.40
CA THR A 43 -0.33 8.98 9.85
C THR A 43 -1.24 8.47 10.96
N SER A 44 -1.68 7.21 10.88
CA SER A 44 -2.46 6.55 11.93
C SER A 44 -1.67 6.45 13.24
N ILE A 45 -0.42 6.00 13.20
CA ILE A 45 0.47 5.95 14.37
C ILE A 45 0.67 7.35 14.94
N ALA A 46 0.96 8.34 14.08
CA ALA A 46 1.18 9.71 14.52
C ALA A 46 -0.05 10.28 15.22
N SER A 47 -1.24 10.15 14.60
CA SER A 47 -2.51 10.58 15.18
C SER A 47 -2.79 9.90 16.51
N TYR A 48 -2.58 8.57 16.58
CA TYR A 48 -2.84 7.79 17.79
C TYR A 48 -1.91 8.16 18.95
N VAL A 49 -0.60 8.26 18.71
CA VAL A 49 0.34 8.59 19.80
C VAL A 49 0.24 10.06 20.23
N GLU A 50 -0.06 10.98 19.29
CA GLU A 50 -0.33 12.38 19.63
C GLU A 50 -1.59 12.49 20.50
N ALA A 51 -2.63 11.74 20.14
CA ALA A 51 -3.84 11.60 20.91
C ALA A 51 -3.58 11.14 22.35
N ASN A 52 -2.58 10.34 22.56
CA ASN A 52 -2.14 9.84 23.86
C ASN A 52 -1.08 10.73 24.56
N GLY A 53 -0.94 12.00 24.15
CA GLY A 53 -0.12 13.00 24.86
C GLY A 53 1.37 12.95 24.55
N TYR A 54 1.79 12.33 23.46
CA TYR A 54 3.18 12.34 22.98
C TYR A 54 3.38 13.42 21.92
N ARG A 55 4.59 13.97 21.86
CA ARG A 55 4.99 14.93 20.84
C ARG A 55 5.52 14.16 19.64
N VAL A 56 4.76 14.12 18.57
CA VAL A 56 5.11 13.39 17.35
C VAL A 56 5.22 14.33 16.17
N ARG A 57 6.11 14.00 15.22
CA ARG A 57 6.22 14.64 13.91
C ARG A 57 6.42 13.59 12.84
N LEU A 58 5.75 13.77 11.71
CA LEU A 58 5.98 12.99 10.50
C LEU A 58 6.78 13.84 9.49
N VAL A 59 7.77 13.24 8.84
CA VAL A 59 8.55 13.84 7.76
C VAL A 59 8.60 12.86 6.59
N ASN A 60 8.04 13.25 5.46
CA ASN A 60 8.16 12.50 4.22
C ASN A 60 9.44 12.92 3.48
N VAL A 61 10.55 12.25 3.79
CA VAL A 61 11.87 12.56 3.23
C VAL A 61 11.88 12.34 1.73
N GLY A 62 11.32 11.21 1.26
CA GLY A 62 11.24 10.88 -0.16
C GLY A 62 10.49 11.94 -0.95
N ARG A 63 9.29 12.32 -0.49
CA ARG A 63 8.48 13.36 -1.16
C ARG A 63 9.17 14.73 -1.18
N ARG A 64 9.80 15.12 -0.09
CA ARG A 64 10.56 16.39 -0.05
C ARG A 64 11.71 16.41 -1.04
N MET A 65 12.42 15.29 -1.17
CA MET A 65 13.52 15.16 -2.15
C MET A 65 13.02 15.26 -3.59
N VAL A 66 11.82 14.77 -3.88
CA VAL A 66 11.17 14.91 -5.20
C VAL A 66 10.72 16.35 -5.45
N ALA A 67 10.02 16.95 -4.48
CA ALA A 67 9.40 18.26 -4.65
C ALA A 67 10.39 19.42 -4.63
N GLN A 68 11.51 19.26 -3.96
CA GLN A 68 12.49 20.31 -3.66
C GLN A 68 13.89 19.82 -4.05
N PRO A 69 14.37 20.08 -5.28
CA PRO A 69 15.69 19.60 -5.74
C PRO A 69 16.85 20.00 -4.82
N GLN A 70 16.76 21.18 -4.16
CA GLN A 70 17.78 21.70 -3.24
C GLN A 70 17.58 21.22 -1.79
N TYR A 71 16.57 20.40 -1.51
CA TYR A 71 16.36 19.90 -0.16
C TYR A 71 17.55 19.06 0.29
N ASP A 72 18.15 19.46 1.42
CA ASP A 72 19.21 18.72 2.08
C ASP A 72 18.64 17.92 3.26
N PRO A 73 18.46 16.61 3.09
CA PRO A 73 17.93 15.74 4.14
C PRO A 73 18.82 15.72 5.38
N GLU A 74 20.15 15.73 5.21
CA GLU A 74 21.09 15.68 6.32
C GLU A 74 21.01 16.96 7.15
N ALA A 75 21.07 18.13 6.53
CA ALA A 75 20.94 19.41 7.22
C ALA A 75 19.58 19.56 7.92
N HIS A 76 18.50 19.05 7.31
CA HIS A 76 17.18 19.08 7.92
C HIS A 76 17.11 18.15 9.14
N LEU A 77 17.48 16.87 8.99
CA LEU A 77 17.43 15.88 10.06
C LEU A 77 18.37 16.23 11.22
N ARG A 78 19.51 16.86 10.97
CA ARG A 78 20.43 17.36 12.00
C ARG A 78 19.78 18.35 12.97
N ARG A 79 18.82 19.15 12.49
CA ARG A 79 18.08 20.15 13.30
C ARG A 79 16.93 19.53 14.10
N LEU A 80 16.42 18.39 13.67
CA LEU A 80 15.35 17.70 14.37
C LEU A 80 15.90 16.93 15.57
N ARG A 81 15.19 16.96 16.68
CA ARG A 81 15.61 16.28 17.91
C ARG A 81 14.45 15.43 18.44
N ALA A 82 14.65 14.13 18.49
CA ALA A 82 13.70 13.18 19.03
C ALA A 82 14.37 12.13 19.92
N ARG A 83 13.60 11.55 20.82
CA ARG A 83 14.02 10.38 21.58
C ARG A 83 14.07 9.14 20.69
N VAL A 84 13.05 8.99 19.83
CA VAL A 84 12.92 7.87 18.90
C VAL A 84 12.71 8.41 17.48
N TYR A 85 13.43 7.86 16.50
CA TYR A 85 13.17 8.03 15.09
C TYR A 85 12.58 6.74 14.54
N GLY A 86 11.30 6.77 14.12
CA GLY A 86 10.62 5.66 13.50
C GLY A 86 10.75 5.73 11.99
N ILE A 87 11.28 4.71 11.34
CA ILE A 87 11.50 4.66 9.89
C ILE A 87 10.61 3.57 9.31
N SER A 88 9.84 3.94 8.27
CA SER A 88 8.98 2.99 7.57
C SER A 88 9.78 2.11 6.63
N LEU A 89 9.65 0.79 6.80
CA LEU A 89 10.02 -0.20 5.80
C LEU A 89 8.81 -1.13 5.60
N HIS A 90 7.76 -0.56 5.00
CA HIS A 90 6.53 -1.29 4.72
C HIS A 90 6.73 -2.25 3.54
N TRP A 91 7.36 -1.77 2.46
CA TRP A 91 7.69 -2.55 1.28
C TRP A 91 9.19 -2.59 1.04
N LEU A 92 9.66 -3.69 0.47
CA LEU A 92 11.07 -3.88 0.09
C LEU A 92 11.66 -2.79 -0.82
N PRO A 93 10.92 -2.15 -1.75
CA PRO A 93 11.47 -1.04 -2.53
C PRO A 93 12.06 0.08 -1.69
N HIS A 94 11.69 0.20 -0.42
CA HIS A 94 12.24 1.20 0.50
C HIS A 94 13.43 0.69 1.34
N ALA A 95 13.90 -0.55 1.13
CA ALA A 95 14.93 -1.15 1.99
C ALA A 95 16.22 -0.33 2.00
N GLN A 96 16.72 0.08 0.84
CA GLN A 96 17.96 0.85 0.74
C GLN A 96 17.81 2.23 1.40
N GLY A 97 16.77 2.96 1.07
CA GLY A 97 16.54 4.28 1.63
C GLY A 97 16.28 4.27 3.14
N ALA A 98 15.55 3.27 3.63
CA ALA A 98 15.27 3.10 5.06
C ALA A 98 16.55 2.82 5.86
N LEU A 99 17.41 1.92 5.39
CA LEU A 99 18.69 1.61 6.04
C LEU A 99 19.66 2.79 5.95
N ALA A 100 19.72 3.46 4.81
CA ALA A 100 20.54 4.67 4.66
C ALA A 100 20.11 5.78 5.63
N LEU A 101 18.80 6.00 5.81
CA LEU A 101 18.31 6.96 6.80
C LEU A 101 18.58 6.50 8.24
N ALA A 102 18.47 5.22 8.56
CA ALA A 102 18.82 4.68 9.88
C ALA A 102 20.30 5.00 10.22
N ARG A 103 21.22 4.69 9.29
CA ARG A 103 22.64 4.98 9.39
C ARG A 103 22.91 6.50 9.51
N LEU A 104 22.19 7.33 8.76
CA LEU A 104 22.26 8.78 8.85
C LEU A 104 21.81 9.30 10.22
N ILE A 105 20.68 8.85 10.72
CA ILE A 105 20.17 9.24 12.04
C ILE A 105 21.16 8.88 13.15
N LYS A 106 21.70 7.67 13.14
CA LYS A 106 22.72 7.26 14.15
C LYS A 106 23.97 8.13 14.10
N ARG A 107 24.39 8.54 12.93
CA ARG A 107 25.53 9.47 12.75
C ARG A 107 25.23 10.88 13.29
N LEU A 108 24.01 11.39 13.08
CA LEU A 108 23.60 12.72 13.52
C LEU A 108 23.15 12.79 14.98
N HIS A 109 22.56 11.72 15.47
CA HIS A 109 21.93 11.61 16.79
C HIS A 109 22.28 10.26 17.47
N PRO A 110 23.54 10.04 17.88
CA PRO A 110 24.00 8.74 18.37
C PRO A 110 23.21 8.23 19.60
N SER A 111 22.70 9.15 20.43
CA SER A 111 21.93 8.83 21.64
C SER A 111 20.45 8.57 21.39
N SER A 112 19.94 8.83 20.21
CA SER A 112 18.54 8.56 19.86
C SER A 112 18.36 7.12 19.44
N LEU A 113 17.16 6.57 19.70
CA LEU A 113 16.80 5.23 19.27
C LEU A 113 16.23 5.25 17.84
N VAL A 114 16.64 4.30 17.05
CA VAL A 114 16.10 4.05 15.69
C VAL A 114 15.16 2.85 15.74
N LEU A 115 13.91 3.10 15.39
CA LEU A 115 12.82 2.13 15.32
C LEU A 115 12.47 1.86 13.87
N MET A 116 12.45 0.60 13.45
CA MET A 116 11.94 0.18 12.15
C MET A 116 10.54 -0.42 12.29
N GLY A 117 9.68 -0.23 11.28
CA GLY A 117 8.33 -0.79 11.26
C GLY A 117 7.78 -0.95 9.84
N GLY A 118 6.75 -1.78 9.70
CA GLY A 118 6.11 -2.14 8.44
C GLY A 118 6.19 -3.64 8.15
N LEU A 119 5.54 -4.11 7.08
CA LEU A 119 5.45 -5.55 6.79
C LEU A 119 6.81 -6.17 6.43
N SER A 120 7.62 -5.49 5.62
CA SER A 120 8.98 -5.98 5.32
C SER A 120 9.88 -5.93 6.57
N SER A 121 9.74 -4.91 7.43
CA SER A 121 10.41 -4.90 8.74
C SER A 121 9.96 -6.05 9.62
N THR A 122 8.70 -6.43 9.55
CA THR A 122 8.15 -7.56 10.32
C THR A 122 8.78 -8.87 9.88
N TYR A 123 8.93 -9.07 8.58
CA TYR A 123 9.55 -10.27 8.03
C TYR A 123 11.06 -10.34 8.38
N PHE A 124 11.79 -9.27 8.10
CA PHE A 124 13.24 -9.22 8.28
C PHE A 124 13.67 -8.70 9.66
N HIS A 125 12.84 -8.80 10.69
CA HIS A 125 13.14 -8.20 11.99
C HIS A 125 14.44 -8.71 12.63
N GLU A 126 14.80 -9.98 12.41
CA GLU A 126 16.05 -10.56 12.93
C GLU A 126 17.29 -10.07 12.20
N GLU A 127 17.18 -9.77 10.89
CA GLU A 127 18.27 -9.16 10.14
C GLU A 127 18.40 -7.68 10.46
N LEU A 128 17.27 -6.95 10.47
CA LEU A 128 17.22 -5.53 10.79
C LEU A 128 17.81 -5.23 12.16
N ILE A 129 17.51 -6.03 13.16
CA ILE A 129 18.00 -5.76 14.52
C ILE A 129 19.52 -6.01 14.64
N ARG A 130 20.14 -6.76 13.73
CA ARG A 130 21.60 -6.92 13.66
C ARG A 130 22.31 -5.72 13.05
N GLU A 131 21.61 -4.89 12.25
CA GLU A 131 22.16 -3.66 11.70
C GLU A 131 22.55 -2.70 12.87
N PRO A 132 23.80 -2.22 12.93
CA PRO A 132 24.25 -1.35 14.05
C PRO A 132 23.42 -0.09 14.21
N ALA A 133 22.83 0.41 13.13
CA ALA A 133 22.00 1.62 13.13
C ALA A 133 20.56 1.40 13.60
N VAL A 134 20.12 0.15 13.86
CA VAL A 134 18.76 -0.18 14.26
C VAL A 134 18.75 -0.66 15.70
N ASP A 135 17.95 -0.05 16.56
CA ASP A 135 17.82 -0.42 17.99
C ASP A 135 16.54 -1.23 18.27
N LEU A 136 15.48 -0.96 17.50
CA LEU A 136 14.11 -1.43 17.75
C LEU A 136 13.43 -1.81 16.45
N VAL A 137 12.65 -2.89 16.45
CA VAL A 137 11.76 -3.27 15.32
C VAL A 137 10.38 -3.60 15.88
N LEU A 138 9.34 -2.88 15.48
CA LEU A 138 7.94 -3.21 15.78
C LEU A 138 7.35 -4.05 14.66
N ARG A 139 6.84 -5.22 15.01
CA ARG A 139 6.28 -6.22 14.10
C ARG A 139 4.76 -6.16 14.05
N GLY A 140 4.19 -6.54 12.91
CA GLY A 140 2.74 -6.62 12.68
C GLY A 140 2.18 -5.46 11.86
N ASP A 141 0.90 -5.54 11.59
CA ASP A 141 0.13 -4.59 10.76
C ASP A 141 -0.56 -3.48 11.57
N SER A 142 -0.63 -3.63 12.89
CA SER A 142 -1.30 -2.71 13.81
C SER A 142 -0.34 -2.34 14.93
N THR A 143 0.48 -1.32 14.70
CA THR A 143 1.55 -0.94 15.62
C THR A 143 1.28 0.36 16.38
N GLU A 144 0.08 0.92 16.30
CA GLU A 144 -0.33 2.14 16.98
C GLU A 144 -0.19 2.00 18.50
N GLU A 145 -0.84 1.00 19.08
CA GLU A 145 -0.79 0.74 20.54
C GLU A 145 0.58 0.22 21.00
N PRO A 146 1.24 -0.73 20.31
CA PRO A 146 2.62 -1.09 20.63
C PRO A 146 3.58 0.11 20.64
N THR A 147 3.45 1.05 19.68
CA THR A 147 4.26 2.29 19.68
C THR A 147 3.97 3.15 20.91
N ARG A 148 2.70 3.32 21.29
CA ARG A 148 2.33 4.05 22.51
C ARG A 148 2.94 3.40 23.76
N ARG A 149 2.86 2.07 23.89
CA ARG A 149 3.45 1.33 25.01
C ARG A 149 4.97 1.49 25.05
N LEU A 150 5.63 1.38 23.89
CA LEU A 150 7.07 1.64 23.78
C LEU A 150 7.43 3.03 24.29
N LEU A 151 6.75 4.07 23.81
CA LEU A 151 7.00 5.44 24.25
C LEU A 151 6.74 5.63 25.76
N ALA A 152 5.72 4.97 26.29
CA ALA A 152 5.41 5.00 27.73
C ALA A 152 6.53 4.36 28.56
N SER A 153 6.98 3.16 28.21
CA SER A 153 8.08 2.48 28.91
C SER A 153 9.37 3.30 28.85
N LEU A 154 9.70 3.83 27.65
CA LEU A 154 10.87 4.69 27.50
C LEU A 154 10.77 5.97 28.35
N ARG A 155 9.58 6.60 28.43
CA ARG A 155 9.36 7.83 29.25
C ARG A 155 9.57 7.56 30.73
N ARG A 156 9.14 6.38 31.22
CA ARG A 156 9.27 5.96 32.61
C ARG A 156 10.62 5.31 32.96
N GLY A 157 11.45 5.02 31.93
CA GLY A 157 12.70 4.28 32.13
C GLY A 157 12.49 2.81 32.50
N GLU A 158 11.36 2.23 32.08
CA GLU A 158 11.01 0.82 32.34
C GLU A 158 11.63 -0.11 31.28
N ALA A 159 11.76 -1.39 31.64
CA ALA A 159 12.18 -2.43 30.72
C ALA A 159 11.19 -2.60 29.58
N LEU A 160 11.70 -2.97 28.39
CA LEU A 160 10.90 -3.10 27.19
C LEU A 160 10.28 -4.49 26.99
N ASP A 161 10.53 -5.42 27.91
CA ASP A 161 10.06 -6.82 27.83
C ASP A 161 8.52 -6.94 27.77
N SER A 162 7.79 -5.94 28.29
CA SER A 162 6.32 -5.90 28.27
C SER A 162 5.71 -5.28 27.00
N VAL A 163 6.52 -4.70 26.11
CA VAL A 163 6.03 -4.08 24.88
C VAL A 163 5.72 -5.18 23.85
N PRO A 164 4.46 -5.40 23.46
CA PRO A 164 4.14 -6.48 22.53
C PRO A 164 4.74 -6.24 21.15
N ASN A 165 5.02 -7.32 20.45
CA ASN A 165 5.49 -7.29 19.07
C ASN A 165 6.86 -6.61 18.87
N LEU A 166 7.62 -6.31 19.92
CA LEU A 166 8.89 -5.61 19.83
C LEU A 166 10.06 -6.59 19.71
N THR A 167 10.97 -6.35 18.77
CA THR A 167 12.33 -6.90 18.73
C THR A 167 13.29 -5.76 19.04
N TRP A 168 14.22 -5.96 19.97
CA TRP A 168 15.06 -4.87 20.47
C TRP A 168 16.42 -5.36 20.99
N LYS A 169 17.41 -4.45 21.06
CA LYS A 169 18.72 -4.68 21.64
C LYS A 169 18.74 -4.20 23.08
N ARG A 170 19.19 -5.05 23.99
CA ARG A 170 19.58 -4.66 25.35
C ARG A 170 20.89 -3.88 25.34
N PHE A 171 21.21 -3.23 26.46
CA PHE A 171 22.47 -2.48 26.63
C PHE A 171 23.72 -3.37 26.51
N ASP A 172 23.60 -4.66 26.84
CA ASP A 172 24.66 -5.65 26.69
C ASP A 172 24.80 -6.20 25.26
N GLY A 173 23.99 -5.69 24.32
CA GLY A 173 23.96 -6.12 22.94
C GLY A 173 23.08 -7.37 22.66
N GLN A 174 22.49 -7.98 23.70
CA GLN A 174 21.59 -9.11 23.51
C GLN A 174 20.34 -8.69 22.75
N VAL A 175 19.98 -9.45 21.73
CA VAL A 175 18.72 -9.27 20.98
C VAL A 175 17.59 -10.02 21.70
N VAL A 176 16.50 -9.33 21.94
CA VAL A 176 15.29 -9.88 22.54
C VAL A 176 14.12 -9.69 21.57
N SER A 177 13.37 -10.75 21.33
CA SER A 177 12.11 -10.72 20.58
C SER A 177 10.95 -11.00 21.51
N ASN A 178 10.17 -9.97 21.85
CA ASN A 178 8.99 -10.11 22.67
C ASN A 178 7.91 -10.89 21.90
N PRO A 179 6.98 -11.58 22.59
CA PRO A 179 5.88 -12.27 21.94
C PRO A 179 5.03 -11.33 21.07
N GLN A 180 4.59 -11.84 19.92
CA GLN A 180 3.67 -11.13 19.03
C GLN A 180 2.24 -11.39 19.48
N THR A 181 1.77 -10.61 20.45
CA THR A 181 0.47 -10.79 21.11
C THR A 181 -0.55 -9.72 20.76
N TYR A 182 -0.15 -8.67 20.03
CA TYR A 182 -1.06 -7.60 19.66
C TYR A 182 -1.43 -7.69 18.17
N ALA A 183 -2.63 -8.16 17.90
CA ALA A 183 -3.30 -8.18 16.61
C ALA A 183 -4.79 -7.93 16.84
N PRO A 184 -5.25 -6.67 16.89
CA PRO A 184 -6.63 -6.35 17.26
C PRO A 184 -7.61 -6.93 16.25
N ALA A 185 -8.75 -7.44 16.73
CA ALA A 185 -9.79 -8.05 15.89
C ALA A 185 -10.57 -7.01 15.07
N ALA A 186 -10.54 -5.75 15.47
CA ALA A 186 -11.14 -4.62 14.76
C ALA A 186 -10.18 -3.42 14.76
N VAL A 187 -10.36 -2.52 13.78
CA VAL A 187 -9.51 -1.33 13.62
C VAL A 187 -10.26 -0.01 13.84
N ASP A 188 -11.37 -0.07 14.55
CA ASP A 188 -12.24 1.09 14.81
C ASP A 188 -11.61 2.11 15.77
N ALA A 189 -10.73 1.65 16.66
CA ALA A 189 -10.04 2.51 17.62
C ALA A 189 -9.05 3.50 16.97
N PHE A 190 -8.68 3.29 15.69
CA PHE A 190 -7.68 4.10 15.02
C PHE A 190 -8.32 5.19 14.16
N ASP A 191 -7.71 6.39 14.16
CA ASP A 191 -8.04 7.45 13.22
C ASP A 191 -7.24 7.24 11.92
N LEU A 192 -7.79 6.45 11.01
CA LEU A 192 -7.10 6.11 9.76
C LEU A 192 -7.01 7.28 8.77
N PRO A 193 -8.04 8.13 8.58
CA PRO A 193 -7.91 9.33 7.77
C PRO A 193 -6.90 10.35 8.31
N ALA A 194 -6.75 10.44 9.62
CA ALA A 194 -5.78 11.28 10.34
C ALA A 194 -5.72 12.76 9.89
N TYR A 195 -6.79 13.29 9.28
CA TYR A 195 -6.80 14.65 8.70
C TYR A 195 -6.51 15.75 9.74
N ALA A 196 -7.08 15.62 10.94
CA ALA A 196 -6.86 16.61 11.99
C ALA A 196 -5.37 16.68 12.38
N TYR A 197 -4.70 15.53 12.53
CA TYR A 197 -3.25 15.48 12.75
C TYR A 197 -2.48 16.11 11.58
N MET A 198 -2.82 15.72 10.36
CA MET A 198 -2.12 16.17 9.17
C MET A 198 -2.21 17.70 9.01
N LEU A 199 -3.40 18.28 9.18
CA LEU A 199 -3.62 19.73 9.08
C LEU A 199 -2.87 20.51 10.16
N ARG A 200 -2.87 20.01 11.41
CA ARG A 200 -2.07 20.60 12.49
C ARG A 200 -0.57 20.53 12.17
N SER A 201 -0.10 19.39 11.67
CA SER A 201 1.30 19.22 11.31
C SER A 201 1.75 20.24 10.25
N VAL A 202 0.91 20.49 9.23
CA VAL A 202 1.20 21.52 8.22
C VAL A 202 1.17 22.92 8.83
N ALA A 203 0.17 23.24 9.64
CA ALA A 203 0.05 24.55 10.28
C ALA A 203 1.23 24.87 11.20
N LEU A 204 1.72 23.89 11.94
CA LEU A 204 2.82 24.06 12.90
C LEU A 204 4.20 24.04 12.24
N HIS A 205 4.35 23.28 11.15
CA HIS A 205 5.67 23.03 10.56
C HIS A 205 5.86 23.64 9.16
N GLY A 206 4.79 24.15 8.56
CA GLY A 206 4.85 24.83 7.26
C GLY A 206 5.19 23.93 6.06
N HIS A 207 5.10 22.60 6.21
CA HIS A 207 5.55 21.66 5.20
C HIS A 207 4.39 20.79 4.68
N LEU A 208 3.88 21.22 3.52
CA LEU A 208 2.80 20.55 2.84
C LEU A 208 3.23 19.20 2.22
N ASP A 209 4.50 19.07 1.84
CA ASP A 209 5.03 17.84 1.25
C ASP A 209 4.97 16.63 2.19
N ASP A 210 4.93 16.86 3.51
CA ASP A 210 4.74 15.77 4.48
C ASP A 210 3.30 15.22 4.49
N LEU A 211 2.36 15.99 3.93
CA LEU A 211 0.94 15.65 3.87
C LEU A 211 0.53 15.03 2.54
N ILE A 212 1.21 15.40 1.47
CA ILE A 212 0.84 14.98 0.11
C ILE A 212 1.26 13.54 -0.09
N PRO A 213 0.33 12.63 -0.43
CA PRO A 213 0.64 11.21 -0.59
C PRO A 213 1.55 10.92 -1.80
N TYR A 214 1.41 11.70 -2.89
CA TYR A 214 2.18 11.51 -4.12
C TYR A 214 2.28 12.81 -4.91
N GLU A 215 3.20 12.88 -5.86
CA GLU A 215 3.34 14.02 -6.75
C GLU A 215 2.11 14.13 -7.67
N GLY A 216 1.72 15.35 -8.03
CA GLY A 216 0.52 15.57 -8.84
C GLY A 216 -0.80 15.41 -8.08
N TRP A 217 -0.79 15.02 -6.79
CA TRP A 217 -2.00 14.85 -5.99
C TRP A 217 -2.95 16.07 -6.03
N TRP A 218 -2.41 17.27 -6.10
CA TRP A 218 -3.22 18.49 -6.21
C TRP A 218 -4.02 18.60 -7.52
N ARG A 219 -3.50 17.97 -8.58
CA ARG A 219 -4.20 17.93 -9.89
C ARG A 219 -5.21 16.79 -9.90
N ARG A 220 -4.90 15.70 -9.24
CA ARG A 220 -5.66 14.45 -9.24
C ARG A 220 -5.67 13.84 -7.85
N PRO A 221 -6.34 14.51 -6.90
CA PRO A 221 -6.36 14.01 -5.55
C PRO A 221 -7.16 12.72 -5.46
N LEU A 222 -6.59 11.76 -4.77
CA LEU A 222 -7.24 10.54 -4.36
C LEU A 222 -7.06 10.38 -2.87
N THR A 223 -8.15 10.05 -2.19
CA THR A 223 -8.11 9.71 -0.77
C THR A 223 -8.37 8.23 -0.61
N VAL A 224 -7.61 7.58 0.25
CA VAL A 224 -7.78 6.15 0.53
C VAL A 224 -8.65 5.98 1.77
N LEU A 225 -9.62 5.05 1.69
CA LEU A 225 -10.42 4.58 2.80
C LEU A 225 -10.14 3.10 3.03
N LEU A 226 -9.59 2.78 4.18
CA LEU A 226 -9.23 1.41 4.52
C LEU A 226 -10.43 0.66 5.11
N ASN A 227 -10.89 -0.37 4.40
CA ASN A 227 -12.04 -1.19 4.79
C ASN A 227 -11.69 -2.26 5.84
N ALA A 228 -10.46 -2.79 5.78
CA ALA A 228 -9.96 -3.80 6.69
C ALA A 228 -8.43 -3.80 6.73
N ARG A 229 -7.83 -4.45 7.72
CA ARG A 229 -6.44 -4.92 7.69
C ARG A 229 -6.45 -6.44 7.58
N GLY A 230 -5.70 -6.98 6.62
CA GLY A 230 -5.74 -8.40 6.24
C GLY A 230 -6.67 -8.65 5.05
N CYS A 231 -6.58 -9.83 4.48
CA CYS A 231 -7.35 -10.25 3.32
C CYS A 231 -7.95 -11.65 3.55
N VAL A 232 -8.99 -11.98 2.78
CA VAL A 232 -9.59 -13.33 2.76
C VAL A 232 -9.04 -14.20 1.61
N LEU A 233 -8.29 -13.59 0.68
CA LEU A 233 -7.75 -14.29 -0.49
C LEU A 233 -6.35 -14.85 -0.21
N GLU A 234 -6.00 -15.90 -0.96
CA GLU A 234 -4.70 -16.59 -0.89
C GLU A 234 -3.83 -16.34 -2.11
N CYS A 235 -3.81 -15.08 -2.61
CA CYS A 235 -2.99 -14.71 -3.77
C CYS A 235 -1.53 -15.08 -3.52
N ALA A 236 -0.98 -15.90 -4.40
CA ALA A 236 0.33 -16.53 -4.19
C ALA A 236 1.47 -15.51 -4.02
N THR A 237 1.43 -14.43 -4.78
CA THR A 237 2.49 -13.41 -4.81
C THR A 237 2.31 -12.28 -3.81
N CYS A 238 1.18 -12.25 -3.08
CA CYS A 238 0.81 -11.10 -2.23
C CYS A 238 1.20 -11.31 -0.77
N GLY A 239 2.03 -10.42 -0.23
CA GLY A 239 2.35 -10.35 1.21
C GLY A 239 1.18 -9.89 2.08
N GLY A 240 0.06 -9.51 1.47
CA GLY A 240 -1.21 -9.20 2.11
C GLY A 240 -2.23 -10.34 2.09
N SER A 241 -1.90 -11.54 1.57
CA SER A 241 -2.78 -12.72 1.57
C SER A 241 -3.11 -13.20 2.97
N ALA A 242 -4.18 -14.00 3.11
CA ALA A 242 -4.62 -14.50 4.42
C ALA A 242 -3.50 -15.28 5.12
N SER A 243 -2.80 -16.17 4.40
CA SER A 243 -1.66 -16.93 4.95
C SER A 243 -0.47 -16.05 5.30
N ALA A 244 -0.17 -15.03 4.49
CA ALA A 244 0.90 -14.07 4.79
C ALA A 244 0.60 -13.27 6.06
N TYR A 245 -0.60 -12.74 6.21
CA TYR A 245 -1.01 -12.05 7.43
C TYR A 245 -1.05 -12.95 8.67
N ALA A 246 -1.48 -14.20 8.52
CA ALA A 246 -1.43 -15.17 9.62
C ALA A 246 0.02 -15.39 10.09
N ARG A 247 0.95 -15.53 9.16
CA ARG A 247 2.38 -15.74 9.46
C ARG A 247 3.04 -14.50 10.04
N LEU A 248 2.87 -13.34 9.37
CA LEU A 248 3.61 -12.13 9.72
C LEU A 248 2.98 -11.36 10.89
N CYS A 249 1.66 -11.34 10.97
CA CYS A 249 0.94 -10.47 11.89
C CYS A 249 0.15 -11.24 12.97
N GLY A 250 0.21 -12.58 12.95
CA GLY A 250 -0.58 -13.43 13.87
C GLY A 250 -2.10 -13.28 13.66
N ARG A 251 -2.52 -12.90 12.47
CA ARG A 251 -3.90 -12.56 12.14
C ARG A 251 -4.58 -13.72 11.42
N ALA A 252 -5.49 -14.40 12.12
CA ALA A 252 -6.24 -15.52 11.56
C ALA A 252 -7.39 -15.09 10.62
N SER A 253 -7.84 -13.84 10.74
CA SER A 253 -8.90 -13.25 9.90
C SER A 253 -8.70 -11.75 9.76
N PRO A 254 -9.25 -11.11 8.71
CA PRO A 254 -9.17 -9.67 8.55
C PRO A 254 -9.81 -8.93 9.73
N ALA A 255 -9.17 -7.85 10.16
CA ALA A 255 -9.73 -6.89 11.11
C ALA A 255 -10.53 -5.85 10.34
N TYR A 256 -11.84 -5.97 10.37
CA TYR A 256 -12.73 -5.06 9.66
C TYR A 256 -12.94 -3.77 10.43
N ARG A 257 -13.12 -2.69 9.67
CA ARG A 257 -13.67 -1.44 10.15
C ARG A 257 -15.18 -1.53 10.11
N SER A 258 -15.87 -1.14 11.19
CA SER A 258 -17.33 -1.20 11.22
C SER A 258 -17.95 -0.28 10.17
N PRO A 259 -19.17 -0.57 9.66
CA PRO A 259 -19.88 0.32 8.75
C PRO A 259 -20.06 1.73 9.33
N GLU A 260 -20.36 1.83 10.60
CA GLU A 260 -20.55 3.07 11.33
C GLU A 260 -19.25 3.90 11.31
N ARG A 261 -18.13 3.25 11.59
CA ARG A 261 -16.83 3.93 11.59
C ARG A 261 -16.37 4.29 10.17
N LEU A 262 -16.67 3.48 9.15
CA LEU A 262 -16.43 3.84 7.75
C LEU A 262 -17.23 5.10 7.34
N LEU A 263 -18.47 5.20 7.79
CA LEU A 263 -19.30 6.40 7.54
C LEU A 263 -18.74 7.63 8.26
N ASP A 264 -18.20 7.48 9.48
CA ASP A 264 -17.53 8.57 10.20
C ASP A 264 -16.26 9.02 9.48
N ASP A 265 -15.46 8.07 8.97
CA ASP A 265 -14.29 8.39 8.15
C ASP A 265 -14.67 9.14 6.87
N LEU A 266 -15.72 8.68 6.20
CA LEU A 266 -16.25 9.35 5.01
C LEU A 266 -16.76 10.77 5.31
N ARG A 267 -17.44 10.98 6.45
CA ARG A 267 -17.84 12.31 6.93
C ARG A 267 -16.61 13.19 7.18
N THR A 268 -15.59 12.63 7.80
CA THR A 268 -14.32 13.32 8.02
C THR A 268 -13.68 13.70 6.70
N ILE A 269 -13.50 12.76 5.77
CA ILE A 269 -12.92 13.02 4.46
C ILE A 269 -13.66 14.11 3.70
N ARG A 270 -15.00 14.02 3.62
CA ARG A 270 -15.82 15.00 2.88
C ARG A 270 -15.77 16.41 3.46
N SER A 271 -15.49 16.54 4.76
CA SER A 271 -15.35 17.85 5.41
C SER A 271 -14.06 18.57 4.98
N PHE A 272 -13.05 17.82 4.57
CA PHE A 272 -11.73 18.32 4.15
C PHE A 272 -11.52 18.27 2.64
N SER A 273 -12.08 17.29 1.94
CA SER A 273 -11.81 17.06 0.53
C SER A 273 -13.06 16.62 -0.24
N ARG A 274 -13.16 17.10 -1.49
CA ARG A 274 -14.15 16.64 -2.48
C ARG A 274 -13.54 15.65 -3.47
N SER A 275 -12.30 15.23 -3.24
CA SER A 275 -11.62 14.26 -4.09
C SER A 275 -12.33 12.92 -4.13
N PRO A 276 -12.09 12.09 -5.16
CA PRO A 276 -12.48 10.69 -5.16
C PRO A 276 -11.92 9.96 -3.95
N ILE A 277 -12.67 8.97 -3.48
CA ILE A 277 -12.28 8.13 -2.34
C ILE A 277 -12.15 6.70 -2.85
N PHE A 278 -10.94 6.16 -2.77
CA PHE A 278 -10.67 4.78 -3.10
C PHE A 278 -10.86 3.90 -1.86
N MET A 279 -11.88 3.06 -1.89
CA MET A 279 -12.13 2.07 -0.86
C MET A 279 -11.30 0.83 -1.15
N VAL A 280 -10.20 0.71 -0.42
CA VAL A 280 -9.29 -0.44 -0.51
C VAL A 280 -9.96 -1.69 0.04
N HIS A 281 -9.78 -2.79 -0.62
CA HIS A 281 -10.45 -4.08 -0.44
C HIS A 281 -11.90 -4.09 -0.92
N ASP A 282 -12.31 -5.26 -1.37
CA ASP A 282 -13.68 -5.52 -1.75
C ASP A 282 -14.64 -5.32 -0.56
N PRO A 283 -15.60 -4.42 -0.64
CA PRO A 283 -16.51 -4.14 0.47
C PRO A 283 -17.36 -5.34 0.88
N ARG A 284 -17.46 -6.36 0.02
CA ARG A 284 -18.20 -7.60 0.27
C ARG A 284 -17.46 -8.59 1.18
N MET A 285 -16.15 -8.42 1.38
CA MET A 285 -15.31 -9.32 2.18
C MET A 285 -15.85 -9.55 3.61
N GLY A 286 -16.45 -8.54 4.21
CA GLY A 286 -17.01 -8.62 5.56
C GLY A 286 -18.42 -9.19 5.65
N GLY A 287 -18.95 -9.75 4.56
CA GLY A 287 -20.27 -10.38 4.49
C GLY A 287 -21.43 -9.43 4.16
N GLY A 288 -22.55 -10.02 3.73
CA GLY A 288 -23.70 -9.29 3.19
C GLY A 288 -24.38 -8.34 4.18
N ALA A 289 -24.49 -8.72 5.45
CA ALA A 289 -25.11 -7.86 6.48
C ALA A 289 -24.28 -6.58 6.74
N ARG A 290 -22.94 -6.70 6.76
CA ARG A 290 -22.05 -5.56 6.90
C ARG A 290 -22.12 -4.63 5.68
N LEU A 291 -22.10 -5.22 4.49
CA LEU A 291 -22.27 -4.48 3.23
C LEU A 291 -23.60 -3.74 3.19
N ALA A 292 -24.71 -4.41 3.56
CA ALA A 292 -26.03 -3.79 3.59
C ALA A 292 -26.04 -2.53 4.46
N ARG A 293 -25.56 -2.62 5.71
CA ARG A 293 -25.50 -1.46 6.62
C ARG A 293 -24.64 -0.33 6.06
N LEU A 294 -23.52 -0.65 5.41
CA LEU A 294 -22.66 0.36 4.77
C LEU A 294 -23.39 1.07 3.64
N LEU A 295 -24.06 0.33 2.74
CA LEU A 295 -24.78 0.90 1.60
C LEU A 295 -25.99 1.74 2.06
N ASP A 296 -26.75 1.27 3.05
CA ASP A 296 -27.87 2.01 3.63
C ASP A 296 -27.39 3.33 4.27
N GLY A 297 -26.28 3.29 4.99
CA GLY A 297 -25.65 4.48 5.55
C GLY A 297 -25.16 5.46 4.48
N LEU A 298 -24.54 4.97 3.40
CA LEU A 298 -24.11 5.80 2.27
C LEU A 298 -25.31 6.50 1.59
N ALA A 299 -26.43 5.79 1.42
CA ALA A 299 -27.65 6.35 0.85
C ALA A 299 -28.18 7.51 1.71
N ALA A 300 -28.16 7.36 3.04
CA ALA A 300 -28.58 8.41 3.97
C ALA A 300 -27.63 9.63 3.94
N GLU A 301 -26.31 9.39 3.81
CA GLU A 301 -25.28 10.44 3.83
C GLU A 301 -25.24 11.30 2.56
N ARG A 302 -25.72 10.80 1.43
CA ARG A 302 -25.67 11.47 0.13
C ARG A 302 -24.28 12.03 -0.19
N MET A 303 -23.27 11.17 -0.13
CA MET A 303 -21.87 11.54 -0.31
C MET A 303 -21.64 12.31 -1.61
N PRO A 304 -21.01 13.50 -1.57
CA PRO A 304 -20.68 14.26 -2.78
C PRO A 304 -19.43 13.74 -3.50
N ASN A 305 -18.57 13.01 -2.78
CA ASN A 305 -17.35 12.42 -3.32
C ASN A 305 -17.71 11.26 -4.25
N GLU A 306 -16.87 11.02 -5.23
CA GLU A 306 -16.92 9.80 -6.00
C GLU A 306 -16.31 8.67 -5.17
N LEU A 307 -16.96 7.51 -5.11
CA LEU A 307 -16.38 6.31 -4.51
C LEU A 307 -15.81 5.42 -5.61
N VAL A 308 -14.54 5.05 -5.48
CA VAL A 308 -13.91 4.04 -6.30
C VAL A 308 -13.88 2.75 -5.49
N LEU A 309 -14.60 1.75 -5.95
CA LEU A 309 -14.72 0.47 -5.29
C LEU A 309 -13.72 -0.51 -5.91
N GLU A 310 -12.99 -1.22 -5.08
CA GLU A 310 -12.16 -2.34 -5.52
C GLU A 310 -12.95 -3.64 -5.41
N LEU A 311 -13.01 -4.42 -6.49
CA LEU A 311 -13.64 -5.74 -6.47
C LEU A 311 -12.62 -6.83 -6.78
N PHE A 312 -12.65 -7.89 -5.97
CA PHE A 312 -11.76 -9.04 -6.10
C PHE A 312 -12.38 -10.21 -6.86
N TRP A 313 -13.72 -10.23 -6.98
CA TRP A 313 -14.48 -11.24 -7.73
C TRP A 313 -15.69 -10.61 -8.41
N PRO A 314 -16.30 -11.29 -9.40
CA PRO A 314 -17.46 -10.81 -10.14
C PRO A 314 -18.63 -10.40 -9.24
N ALA A 315 -19.45 -9.50 -9.77
CA ALA A 315 -20.67 -9.03 -9.13
C ALA A 315 -21.83 -8.97 -10.14
N ASP A 316 -23.04 -9.17 -9.65
CA ASP A 316 -24.27 -9.16 -10.44
C ASP A 316 -24.93 -7.77 -10.52
N ALA A 317 -25.96 -7.65 -11.33
CA ALA A 317 -26.73 -6.42 -11.49
C ALA A 317 -27.34 -5.93 -10.16
N THR A 318 -27.82 -6.85 -9.31
CA THR A 318 -28.44 -6.51 -8.03
C THR A 318 -27.47 -5.79 -7.11
N PHE A 319 -26.21 -6.22 -7.07
CA PHE A 319 -25.17 -5.52 -6.31
C PHE A 319 -24.98 -4.08 -6.83
N PHE A 320 -24.85 -3.92 -8.15
CA PHE A 320 -24.61 -2.60 -8.74
C PHE A 320 -25.81 -1.66 -8.66
N GLU A 321 -27.03 -2.18 -8.76
CA GLU A 321 -28.26 -1.39 -8.52
C GLU A 321 -28.28 -0.84 -7.09
N ARG A 322 -27.88 -1.65 -6.10
CA ARG A 322 -27.76 -1.19 -4.72
C ARG A 322 -26.67 -0.15 -4.54
N VAL A 323 -25.51 -0.33 -5.18
CA VAL A 323 -24.43 0.67 -5.17
C VAL A 323 -24.93 1.98 -5.78
N ALA A 324 -25.58 1.94 -6.94
CA ALA A 324 -26.12 3.11 -7.63
C ALA A 324 -27.20 3.85 -6.82
N ALA A 325 -28.03 3.10 -6.08
CA ALA A 325 -29.01 3.68 -5.16
C ALA A 325 -28.36 4.36 -3.93
N SER A 326 -27.17 3.89 -3.53
CA SER A 326 -26.48 4.35 -2.33
C SER A 326 -25.47 5.46 -2.59
N VAL A 327 -24.86 5.51 -3.78
CA VAL A 327 -23.75 6.40 -4.12
C VAL A 327 -24.03 7.10 -5.44
N ARG A 328 -24.04 8.43 -5.42
CA ARG A 328 -24.35 9.23 -6.62
C ARG A 328 -23.30 9.11 -7.73
N ARG A 329 -22.02 8.99 -7.38
CA ARG A 329 -20.88 8.88 -8.30
C ARG A 329 -19.96 7.77 -7.84
N TRP A 330 -19.72 6.81 -8.70
CA TRP A 330 -18.87 5.68 -8.37
C TRP A 330 -18.17 5.12 -9.60
N SER A 331 -17.04 4.51 -9.37
CA SER A 331 -16.19 3.84 -10.35
C SER A 331 -15.69 2.53 -9.77
N LEU A 332 -15.17 1.65 -10.61
CA LEU A 332 -14.66 0.34 -10.22
C LEU A 332 -13.18 0.18 -10.54
N GLN A 333 -12.52 -0.61 -9.72
CA GLN A 333 -11.24 -1.23 -10.00
C GLN A 333 -11.39 -2.75 -9.91
N LEU A 334 -11.00 -3.45 -10.97
CA LEU A 334 -11.00 -4.92 -11.04
C LEU A 334 -9.55 -5.40 -11.17
N THR A 335 -9.08 -6.20 -10.23
CA THR A 335 -7.73 -6.77 -10.25
C THR A 335 -7.82 -8.24 -10.59
N LEU A 336 -7.67 -8.58 -11.88
CA LEU A 336 -7.85 -9.94 -12.38
C LEU A 336 -6.58 -10.79 -12.32
N ASP A 337 -5.40 -10.17 -12.30
CA ASP A 337 -4.07 -10.75 -12.43
C ASP A 337 -3.80 -11.39 -13.80
N SER A 338 -4.68 -12.25 -14.31
CA SER A 338 -4.53 -12.89 -15.63
C SER A 338 -5.87 -12.99 -16.36
N HIS A 339 -5.83 -12.94 -17.69
CA HIS A 339 -6.95 -13.30 -18.55
C HIS A 339 -7.15 -14.82 -18.64
N ASP A 340 -6.11 -15.59 -18.38
CA ASP A 340 -6.18 -17.05 -18.31
C ASP A 340 -6.82 -17.45 -16.96
N GLU A 341 -7.97 -18.11 -17.04
CA GLU A 341 -8.78 -18.48 -15.89
C GLU A 341 -8.06 -19.48 -14.98
N ALA A 342 -7.27 -20.39 -15.56
CA ALA A 342 -6.50 -21.38 -14.81
C ALA A 342 -5.34 -20.72 -14.05
N LEU A 343 -4.61 -19.80 -14.69
CA LEU A 343 -3.54 -19.03 -14.05
C LEU A 343 -4.10 -18.12 -12.95
N ARG A 344 -5.25 -17.50 -13.19
CA ARG A 344 -5.95 -16.67 -12.18
C ARG A 344 -6.27 -17.48 -10.93
N THR A 345 -6.90 -18.64 -11.12
CA THR A 345 -7.24 -19.55 -10.03
C THR A 345 -6.01 -20.12 -9.33
N GLY A 346 -4.98 -20.50 -10.12
CA GLY A 346 -3.69 -21.00 -9.61
C GLY A 346 -2.95 -19.97 -8.78
N ASN A 347 -3.09 -18.67 -9.11
CA ASN A 347 -2.54 -17.57 -8.29
C ASN A 347 -3.31 -17.36 -6.97
N GLY A 348 -4.41 -18.07 -6.73
CA GLY A 348 -5.21 -17.95 -5.49
C GLY A 348 -6.22 -16.81 -5.50
N LYS A 349 -6.52 -16.25 -6.66
CA LYS A 349 -7.68 -15.37 -6.87
C LYS A 349 -8.96 -16.17 -6.83
N PHE A 350 -10.07 -15.48 -6.68
CA PHE A 350 -11.38 -16.10 -6.76
C PHE A 350 -11.58 -16.72 -8.16
N ALA A 351 -11.97 -18.00 -8.17
CA ALA A 351 -12.25 -18.70 -9.42
C ALA A 351 -13.47 -18.08 -10.13
N CYS A 352 -13.25 -17.54 -11.31
CA CYS A 352 -14.30 -16.96 -12.14
C CYS A 352 -13.92 -17.06 -13.62
N SER A 353 -14.93 -17.17 -14.47
CA SER A 353 -14.77 -17.15 -15.93
C SER A 353 -14.62 -15.72 -16.45
N ASN A 354 -14.05 -15.60 -17.64
CA ASN A 354 -14.01 -14.32 -18.35
C ASN A 354 -15.41 -13.80 -18.70
N ALA A 355 -16.37 -14.72 -18.96
CA ALA A 355 -17.76 -14.37 -19.19
C ALA A 355 -18.40 -13.70 -17.95
N GLU A 356 -18.11 -14.18 -16.74
CA GLU A 356 -18.57 -13.53 -15.50
C GLU A 356 -17.93 -12.17 -15.29
N VAL A 357 -16.66 -12.00 -15.64
CA VAL A 357 -15.98 -10.69 -15.61
C VAL A 357 -16.63 -9.72 -16.59
N GLU A 358 -16.88 -10.16 -17.84
CA GLU A 358 -17.53 -9.34 -18.86
C GLU A 358 -18.96 -8.96 -18.46
N SER A 359 -19.73 -9.91 -17.88
CA SER A 359 -21.04 -9.63 -17.34
C SER A 359 -21.02 -8.64 -16.17
N THR A 360 -19.97 -8.69 -15.34
CA THR A 360 -19.74 -7.72 -14.27
C THR A 360 -19.51 -6.31 -14.82
N ILE A 361 -18.68 -6.18 -15.85
CA ILE A 361 -18.40 -4.89 -16.52
C ILE A 361 -19.68 -4.32 -17.15
N GLU A 362 -20.45 -5.15 -17.85
CA GLU A 362 -21.72 -4.77 -18.46
C GLU A 362 -22.74 -4.30 -17.44
N ALA A 363 -22.96 -5.09 -16.37
CA ALA A 363 -23.89 -4.76 -15.31
C ALA A 363 -23.48 -3.46 -14.56
N ALA A 364 -22.19 -3.26 -14.34
CA ALA A 364 -21.70 -2.03 -13.72
C ALA A 364 -21.97 -0.81 -14.59
N PHE A 365 -21.70 -0.86 -15.89
CA PHE A 365 -22.00 0.25 -16.82
C PHE A 365 -23.50 0.50 -16.94
N ALA A 366 -24.30 -0.55 -17.01
CA ALA A 366 -25.77 -0.43 -17.03
C ALA A 366 -26.33 0.26 -15.79
N ALA A 367 -25.73 0.00 -14.62
CA ALA A 367 -26.10 0.65 -13.36
C ALA A 367 -25.49 2.07 -13.17
N GLY A 368 -24.77 2.60 -14.16
CA GLY A 368 -24.26 3.96 -14.14
C GLY A 368 -22.84 4.11 -13.58
N CYS A 369 -22.05 3.05 -13.52
CA CYS A 369 -20.61 3.12 -13.22
C CYS A 369 -19.94 4.12 -14.17
N ARG A 370 -19.12 5.02 -13.60
CA ARG A 370 -18.50 6.08 -14.39
C ARG A 370 -17.29 5.59 -15.17
N ASN A 371 -16.45 4.83 -14.50
CA ASN A 371 -15.21 4.31 -15.06
C ASN A 371 -14.91 2.93 -14.47
N ILE A 372 -14.26 2.09 -15.26
CA ILE A 372 -13.77 0.79 -14.81
C ILE A 372 -12.31 0.67 -15.22
N ASP A 373 -11.45 0.41 -14.23
CA ASP A 373 -10.05 0.10 -14.42
C ASP A 373 -9.85 -1.40 -14.19
N VAL A 374 -9.23 -2.09 -15.17
CA VAL A 374 -8.94 -3.53 -15.10
C VAL A 374 -7.44 -3.74 -15.12
N PHE A 375 -6.93 -4.47 -14.11
CA PHE A 375 -5.51 -4.72 -13.93
C PHE A 375 -5.14 -6.16 -14.21
N PHE A 376 -4.07 -6.32 -15.01
CA PHE A 376 -3.41 -7.58 -15.28
C PHE A 376 -1.98 -7.53 -14.77
N THR A 377 -1.45 -8.70 -14.41
CA THR A 377 -0.11 -8.84 -13.83
C THR A 377 0.78 -9.68 -14.75
N VAL A 378 2.00 -9.23 -14.98
CA VAL A 378 3.04 -10.01 -15.67
C VAL A 378 3.89 -10.73 -14.65
N GLY A 379 4.11 -12.03 -14.86
CA GLY A 379 4.96 -12.87 -14.01
C GLY A 379 4.20 -13.67 -12.96
N VAL A 380 2.87 -13.85 -13.10
CA VAL A 380 2.12 -14.76 -12.20
C VAL A 380 2.57 -16.22 -12.39
N PRO A 381 2.37 -17.11 -11.39
CA PRO A 381 2.83 -18.49 -11.47
C PRO A 381 2.37 -19.20 -12.75
N GLY A 382 3.29 -19.85 -13.45
CA GLY A 382 3.00 -20.59 -14.69
C GLY A 382 2.78 -19.75 -15.94
N GLN A 383 2.80 -18.41 -15.84
CA GLN A 383 2.66 -17.53 -17.01
C GLN A 383 3.91 -17.59 -17.88
N THR A 384 3.71 -17.78 -19.19
CA THR A 384 4.75 -17.74 -20.22
C THR A 384 4.72 -16.42 -20.99
N LEU A 385 5.75 -16.15 -21.80
CA LEU A 385 5.75 -15.01 -22.71
C LEU A 385 4.51 -15.03 -23.63
N ALA A 386 4.18 -16.18 -24.22
CA ALA A 386 3.03 -16.32 -25.09
C ALA A 386 1.71 -16.05 -24.37
N SER A 387 1.50 -16.60 -23.18
CA SER A 387 0.29 -16.35 -22.37
C SER A 387 0.23 -14.89 -21.87
N THR A 388 1.36 -14.26 -21.61
CA THR A 388 1.41 -12.83 -21.28
C THR A 388 0.92 -11.99 -22.46
N LEU A 389 1.42 -12.24 -23.66
CA LEU A 389 1.02 -11.48 -24.86
C LEU A 389 -0.44 -11.72 -25.25
N ALA A 390 -0.98 -12.92 -25.01
CA ALA A 390 -2.40 -13.20 -25.22
C ALA A 390 -3.33 -12.37 -24.31
N THR A 391 -2.81 -11.77 -23.24
CA THR A 391 -3.57 -10.77 -22.44
C THR A 391 -4.01 -9.59 -23.31
N ALA A 392 -3.19 -9.16 -24.29
CA ALA A 392 -3.56 -8.08 -25.19
C ALA A 392 -4.76 -8.45 -26.08
N ASP A 393 -4.86 -9.71 -26.51
CA ASP A 393 -5.98 -10.18 -27.32
C ASP A 393 -7.30 -10.18 -26.49
N TYR A 394 -7.20 -10.50 -25.21
CA TYR A 394 -8.33 -10.35 -24.28
C TYR A 394 -8.68 -8.88 -24.04
N CYS A 395 -7.69 -8.02 -23.89
CA CYS A 395 -7.89 -6.58 -23.78
C CYS A 395 -8.61 -6.02 -25.02
N GLU A 396 -8.23 -6.46 -26.23
CA GLU A 396 -8.88 -6.05 -27.48
C GLU A 396 -10.36 -6.47 -27.49
N ARG A 397 -10.68 -7.73 -27.15
CA ARG A 397 -12.08 -8.18 -27.01
C ARG A 397 -12.90 -7.34 -26.03
N LEU A 398 -12.32 -6.96 -24.91
CA LEU A 398 -13.00 -6.06 -23.95
C LEU A 398 -13.25 -4.67 -24.56
N LEU A 399 -12.29 -4.15 -25.33
CA LEU A 399 -12.42 -2.85 -25.99
C LEU A 399 -13.36 -2.89 -27.19
N GLU A 400 -13.43 -3.98 -27.95
CA GLU A 400 -14.44 -4.20 -28.99
C GLU A 400 -15.86 -4.09 -28.41
N ARG A 401 -16.07 -4.68 -27.23
CA ARG A 401 -17.38 -4.68 -26.57
C ARG A 401 -17.71 -3.37 -25.88
N PHE A 402 -16.77 -2.79 -25.14
CA PHE A 402 -17.01 -1.68 -24.23
C PHE A 402 -16.25 -0.39 -24.56
N GLY A 403 -15.28 -0.42 -25.50
CA GLY A 403 -14.39 0.72 -25.78
C GLY A 403 -15.14 1.95 -26.31
N HIS A 404 -16.29 1.75 -26.99
CA HIS A 404 -17.15 2.85 -27.47
C HIS A 404 -17.63 3.77 -26.34
N LEU A 405 -17.70 3.28 -25.10
CA LEU A 405 -18.08 4.05 -23.91
C LEU A 405 -16.97 5.01 -23.47
N ARG A 406 -15.70 4.76 -23.86
CA ARG A 406 -14.50 5.50 -23.41
C ARG A 406 -14.36 5.59 -21.89
N ARG A 407 -14.82 4.56 -21.17
CA ARG A 407 -14.85 4.49 -19.72
C ARG A 407 -14.15 3.24 -19.17
N LEU A 408 -13.64 2.38 -20.05
CA LEU A 408 -12.86 1.21 -19.70
C LEU A 408 -11.39 1.49 -19.92
N ARG A 409 -10.57 1.24 -18.91
CA ARG A 409 -9.11 1.33 -18.97
C ARG A 409 -8.52 -0.03 -18.61
N LEU A 410 -7.49 -0.41 -19.34
CA LEU A 410 -6.83 -1.70 -19.20
C LEU A 410 -5.37 -1.46 -18.89
N PHE A 411 -4.89 -2.07 -17.81
CA PHE A 411 -3.53 -1.92 -17.33
C PHE A 411 -2.85 -3.27 -17.20
N ALA A 412 -1.57 -3.34 -17.53
CA ALA A 412 -0.73 -4.48 -17.23
C ALA A 412 0.57 -3.99 -16.60
N ALA A 413 0.96 -4.64 -15.52
CA ALA A 413 2.18 -4.32 -14.81
C ALA A 413 2.86 -5.62 -14.35
N PRO A 414 4.19 -5.67 -14.24
CA PRO A 414 4.84 -6.81 -13.63
C PRO A 414 4.44 -6.91 -12.15
N ILE A 415 4.58 -8.10 -11.59
CA ILE A 415 4.72 -8.22 -10.14
C ILE A 415 5.82 -7.22 -9.74
N ALA A 416 5.66 -6.56 -8.60
CA ALA A 416 6.70 -5.69 -8.04
C ALA A 416 8.09 -6.31 -8.23
N PRO A 417 9.19 -5.54 -8.29
CA PRO A 417 10.50 -6.09 -8.64
C PRO A 417 11.01 -7.19 -7.67
N PHE A 418 10.17 -7.59 -6.75
CA PHE A 418 10.42 -8.64 -5.76
C PHE A 418 9.10 -9.38 -5.50
N LEU A 419 9.21 -10.61 -5.00
CA LEU A 419 8.09 -11.30 -4.38
C LEU A 419 7.92 -10.75 -2.96
N ASP A 420 6.69 -10.52 -2.55
CA ASP A 420 6.43 -10.01 -1.20
C ASP A 420 6.90 -11.01 -0.13
N PRO A 421 7.77 -10.60 0.81
CA PRO A 421 8.19 -11.46 1.90
C PRO A 421 7.00 -11.97 2.72
N GLY A 422 7.01 -13.28 3.01
CA GLY A 422 5.91 -13.95 3.68
C GLY A 422 4.77 -14.40 2.76
N SER A 423 4.75 -14.01 1.49
CA SER A 423 3.82 -14.57 0.50
C SER A 423 4.15 -16.02 0.20
N ARG A 424 3.18 -16.78 -0.30
CA ARG A 424 3.40 -18.18 -0.71
C ARG A 424 4.48 -18.29 -1.78
N ALA A 425 4.51 -17.40 -2.75
CA ALA A 425 5.51 -17.37 -3.81
C ALA A 425 6.92 -17.07 -3.28
N PHE A 426 7.05 -16.30 -2.20
CA PHE A 426 8.33 -16.08 -1.56
C PHE A 426 8.81 -17.29 -0.76
N GLU A 427 7.90 -17.99 -0.07
CA GLU A 427 8.24 -19.07 0.85
C GLU A 427 8.35 -20.44 0.19
N ASP A 428 7.52 -20.71 -0.82
CA ASP A 428 7.36 -22.04 -1.41
C ASP A 428 7.92 -22.11 -2.84
N PRO A 429 9.12 -22.69 -3.02
CA PRO A 429 9.70 -22.87 -4.35
C PRO A 429 8.87 -23.74 -5.29
N ALA A 430 7.94 -24.56 -4.76
CA ALA A 430 7.06 -25.41 -5.59
C ALA A 430 6.08 -24.59 -6.44
N LEU A 431 5.88 -23.32 -6.12
CA LEU A 431 5.11 -22.39 -6.96
C LEU A 431 5.87 -21.92 -8.21
N GLY A 432 7.07 -22.44 -8.46
CA GLY A 432 7.82 -22.19 -9.68
C GLY A 432 8.55 -20.85 -9.71
N TYR A 433 8.80 -20.23 -8.56
CA TYR A 433 9.64 -19.04 -8.47
C TYR A 433 11.03 -19.34 -7.97
N ARG A 434 12.03 -18.65 -8.55
CA ARG A 434 13.43 -18.68 -8.13
C ARG A 434 13.80 -17.31 -7.60
N ARG A 435 14.06 -17.23 -6.30
CA ARG A 435 14.51 -15.98 -5.67
C ARG A 435 16.00 -15.75 -5.97
N LEU A 436 16.33 -14.56 -6.43
CA LEU A 436 17.69 -14.08 -6.66
C LEU A 436 18.22 -13.27 -5.47
N ALA A 437 17.33 -12.82 -4.60
CA ALA A 437 17.61 -12.18 -3.32
C ALA A 437 16.83 -12.89 -2.23
N THR A 438 17.49 -13.21 -1.13
CA THR A 438 16.90 -13.95 0.00
C THR A 438 17.07 -13.21 1.33
N THR A 439 18.06 -12.35 1.42
CA THR A 439 18.35 -11.51 2.58
C THR A 439 17.97 -10.06 2.34
N LEU A 440 17.80 -9.29 3.40
CA LEU A 440 17.56 -7.86 3.29
C LEU A 440 18.72 -7.13 2.59
N ALA A 441 19.95 -7.59 2.82
CA ALA A 441 21.16 -7.04 2.18
C ALA A 441 21.16 -7.27 0.67
N ASP A 442 20.69 -8.44 0.20
CA ASP A 442 20.54 -8.72 -1.23
C ASP A 442 19.54 -7.74 -1.86
N HIS A 443 18.40 -7.52 -1.20
CA HIS A 443 17.40 -6.56 -1.66
C HIS A 443 17.91 -5.11 -1.63
N GLU A 444 18.65 -4.72 -0.59
CA GLU A 444 19.30 -3.39 -0.53
C GLU A 444 20.25 -3.20 -1.72
N SER A 445 21.03 -4.22 -2.05
CA SER A 445 21.98 -4.19 -3.16
C SER A 445 21.28 -4.14 -4.52
N ALA A 446 20.24 -4.93 -4.72
CA ALA A 446 19.47 -4.96 -5.97
C ALA A 446 18.85 -3.60 -6.29
N LEU A 447 18.39 -2.85 -5.29
CA LEU A 447 17.81 -1.52 -5.47
C LEU A 447 18.84 -0.47 -5.97
N LEU A 448 20.12 -0.75 -5.87
CA LEU A 448 21.19 0.13 -6.36
C LEU A 448 21.51 -0.08 -7.84
N GLU A 449 20.96 -1.11 -8.47
CA GLU A 449 21.13 -1.36 -9.90
C GLU A 449 20.53 -0.23 -10.75
N ALA A 450 21.20 0.07 -11.87
CA ALA A 450 20.78 1.17 -12.75
C ALA A 450 19.57 0.81 -13.62
N ASP A 451 19.37 -0.47 -13.90
CA ASP A 451 18.30 -1.01 -14.76
C ASP A 451 17.26 -1.71 -13.91
N TRP A 452 15.98 -1.32 -14.03
CA TRP A 452 14.90 -1.94 -13.28
C TRP A 452 14.80 -3.45 -13.50
N GLY A 453 15.12 -3.93 -14.69
CA GLY A 453 15.17 -5.35 -14.98
C GLY A 453 16.20 -6.09 -14.10
N ARG A 454 17.24 -5.40 -13.66
CA ARG A 454 18.22 -5.92 -12.71
C ARG A 454 17.76 -5.81 -11.26
N THR A 455 16.82 -4.91 -10.97
CA THR A 455 16.19 -4.82 -9.64
C THR A 455 15.18 -5.95 -9.40
N LEU A 456 14.74 -6.68 -10.44
CA LEU A 456 13.92 -7.88 -10.26
C LEU A 456 14.70 -8.93 -9.49
N THR A 457 14.22 -9.27 -8.31
CA THR A 457 14.88 -10.21 -7.38
C THR A 457 14.39 -11.65 -7.52
N PHE A 458 13.70 -11.94 -8.61
CA PHE A 458 13.17 -13.28 -8.90
C PHE A 458 13.08 -13.52 -10.42
N HIS A 459 12.90 -14.77 -10.77
CA HIS A 459 12.35 -15.23 -12.04
C HIS A 459 11.44 -16.44 -11.80
N SER A 460 10.67 -16.86 -12.81
CA SER A 460 9.85 -18.08 -12.72
C SER A 460 10.48 -19.23 -13.50
N ASP A 461 9.97 -20.44 -13.28
CA ASP A 461 10.36 -21.61 -14.08
C ASP A 461 9.89 -21.47 -15.56
N ALA A 462 8.86 -20.65 -15.81
CA ALA A 462 8.26 -20.41 -17.12
C ALA A 462 8.86 -19.21 -17.87
N MET A 463 9.47 -18.25 -17.17
CA MET A 463 10.10 -17.07 -17.76
C MET A 463 11.34 -16.68 -16.95
N THR A 464 12.44 -16.48 -17.67
CA THR A 464 13.64 -15.83 -17.10
C THR A 464 13.37 -14.39 -16.75
N ARG A 465 14.26 -13.75 -15.99
CA ARG A 465 14.16 -12.34 -15.65
C ARG A 465 14.07 -11.43 -16.89
N ASP A 466 14.92 -11.69 -17.89
CA ASP A 466 14.94 -10.91 -19.13
C ASP A 466 13.66 -11.12 -19.97
N GLU A 467 13.06 -12.32 -19.95
CA GLU A 467 11.75 -12.59 -20.56
C GLU A 467 10.60 -11.89 -19.84
N ILE A 468 10.62 -11.80 -18.50
CA ILE A 468 9.62 -11.03 -17.73
C ILE A 468 9.70 -9.54 -18.13
N VAL A 469 10.90 -8.99 -18.26
CA VAL A 469 11.13 -7.61 -18.70
C VAL A 469 10.59 -7.39 -20.10
N GLU A 470 10.95 -8.26 -21.06
CA GLU A 470 10.50 -8.12 -22.45
C GLU A 470 9.00 -8.35 -22.57
N ALA A 471 8.43 -9.33 -21.86
CA ALA A 471 6.99 -9.55 -21.81
C ALA A 471 6.23 -8.31 -21.32
N THR A 472 6.81 -7.62 -20.33
CA THR A 472 6.24 -6.37 -19.81
C THR A 472 6.24 -5.27 -20.86
N TYR A 473 7.36 -5.07 -21.56
CA TYR A 473 7.44 -4.07 -22.62
C TYR A 473 6.49 -4.40 -23.78
N ALA A 474 6.54 -5.63 -24.29
CA ALA A 474 5.75 -6.03 -25.43
C ALA A 474 4.24 -5.97 -25.15
N LEU A 475 3.79 -6.39 -23.97
CA LEU A 475 2.39 -6.27 -23.57
C LEU A 475 1.97 -4.80 -23.43
N THR A 476 2.83 -3.95 -22.86
CA THR A 476 2.54 -2.52 -22.73
C THR A 476 2.44 -1.83 -24.08
N GLU A 477 3.31 -2.17 -25.05
CA GLU A 477 3.22 -1.64 -26.41
C GLU A 477 1.88 -2.03 -27.06
N ARG A 478 1.47 -3.30 -26.98
CA ARG A 478 0.19 -3.75 -27.53
C ARG A 478 -1.01 -3.05 -26.90
N ILE A 479 -1.03 -2.89 -25.57
CA ILE A 479 -2.10 -2.15 -24.87
C ILE A 479 -2.07 -0.66 -25.28
N ASN A 480 -0.91 -0.06 -25.45
CA ASN A 480 -0.75 1.32 -25.89
C ASN A 480 -1.31 1.53 -27.31
N ASP A 481 -1.06 0.58 -28.24
CA ASP A 481 -1.62 0.58 -29.58
C ASP A 481 -3.15 0.46 -29.56
N LEU A 482 -3.69 -0.42 -28.70
CA LEU A 482 -5.14 -0.54 -28.49
C LEU A 482 -5.74 0.75 -27.94
N ASN A 483 -5.12 1.37 -26.94
CA ASN A 483 -5.59 2.63 -26.36
C ASN A 483 -5.66 3.75 -27.43
N LEU A 484 -4.67 3.83 -28.34
CA LEU A 484 -4.70 4.79 -29.44
C LEU A 484 -5.83 4.45 -30.43
N ARG A 485 -5.95 3.18 -30.84
CA ARG A 485 -6.95 2.70 -31.80
C ARG A 485 -8.38 2.97 -31.33
N TYR A 486 -8.65 2.78 -30.05
CA TYR A 486 -9.99 3.00 -29.45
C TYR A 486 -10.19 4.43 -28.91
N GLY A 487 -9.24 5.34 -29.17
CA GLY A 487 -9.33 6.75 -28.78
C GLY A 487 -9.32 6.98 -27.28
N LEU A 488 -8.66 6.10 -26.55
CA LEU A 488 -8.46 6.17 -25.10
C LEU A 488 -7.18 6.92 -24.73
N SER A 489 -6.23 7.04 -25.67
CA SER A 489 -5.03 7.84 -25.53
C SER A 489 -4.81 8.77 -26.72
N SER A 490 -4.03 9.84 -26.51
CA SER A 490 -3.63 10.74 -27.57
C SER A 490 -2.44 10.17 -28.36
N ALA A 491 -2.29 10.61 -29.63
CA ALA A 491 -1.12 10.24 -30.44
C ALA A 491 0.20 10.69 -29.77
N ALA A 492 0.19 11.81 -29.06
CA ALA A 492 1.36 12.30 -28.34
C ALA A 492 1.73 11.37 -27.17
N THR A 493 0.74 10.93 -26.40
CA THR A 493 0.93 9.97 -25.30
C THR A 493 1.42 8.63 -25.82
N HIS A 494 0.78 8.11 -26.88
CA HIS A 494 1.21 6.88 -27.52
C HIS A 494 2.68 6.94 -27.95
N ALA A 495 3.08 8.01 -28.66
CA ALA A 495 4.46 8.20 -29.11
C ALA A 495 5.45 8.29 -27.91
N ALA A 496 5.07 8.97 -26.83
CA ALA A 496 5.91 9.06 -25.64
C ALA A 496 6.17 7.68 -25.00
N VAL A 497 5.16 6.81 -24.94
CA VAL A 497 5.30 5.42 -24.46
C VAL A 497 6.25 4.62 -25.34
N VAL A 498 6.06 4.68 -26.67
CA VAL A 498 6.93 3.97 -27.64
C VAL A 498 8.39 4.42 -27.52
N VAL A 499 8.63 5.73 -27.45
CA VAL A 499 9.98 6.29 -27.27
C VAL A 499 10.57 5.84 -25.93
N GLY A 500 9.79 5.89 -24.84
CA GLY A 500 10.23 5.47 -23.52
C GLY A 500 10.65 4.00 -23.46
N ILE A 501 9.84 3.11 -24.06
CA ILE A 501 10.16 1.66 -24.13
C ILE A 501 11.40 1.43 -25.00
N GLY A 502 11.51 2.12 -26.14
CA GLY A 502 12.67 2.02 -27.02
C GLY A 502 13.96 2.41 -26.31
N ARG A 503 13.95 3.51 -25.54
CA ARG A 503 15.09 3.94 -24.72
C ARG A 503 15.42 2.91 -23.63
N ALA A 504 14.40 2.38 -22.96
CA ALA A 504 14.59 1.38 -21.92
C ALA A 504 15.23 0.09 -22.47
N ARG A 505 14.78 -0.42 -23.62
CA ARG A 505 15.40 -1.57 -24.29
C ARG A 505 16.84 -1.28 -24.73
N ALA A 506 17.10 -0.10 -25.24
CA ALA A 506 18.45 0.35 -25.62
C ALA A 506 19.36 0.64 -24.40
N ARG A 507 18.82 0.66 -23.19
CA ARG A 507 19.50 1.11 -21.97
C ARG A 507 20.11 2.51 -22.12
N ASP A 508 19.43 3.37 -22.89
CA ASP A 508 19.87 4.74 -23.16
C ASP A 508 19.46 5.68 -22.03
N THR A 509 20.42 5.98 -21.15
CA THR A 509 20.24 6.93 -20.05
C THR A 509 20.50 8.38 -20.44
N ALA A 510 20.88 8.66 -21.70
CA ALA A 510 21.17 10.00 -22.15
C ALA A 510 19.90 10.88 -22.06
N GLY A 511 19.96 11.94 -21.26
CA GLY A 511 18.86 12.88 -21.09
C GLY A 511 17.71 12.39 -20.19
N ALA A 512 17.78 11.18 -19.60
CA ALA A 512 16.81 10.78 -18.60
C ALA A 512 17.08 11.51 -17.28
N GLY A 513 16.10 12.28 -16.81
CA GLY A 513 16.12 12.87 -15.47
C GLY A 513 15.91 11.82 -14.40
N PRO A 514 16.26 12.10 -13.14
CA PRO A 514 16.06 11.15 -12.04
C PRO A 514 14.59 10.79 -11.79
N LEU A 515 13.63 11.48 -12.42
CA LEU A 515 12.19 11.28 -12.25
C LEU A 515 11.47 10.86 -13.55
N ASP A 516 12.22 10.49 -14.60
CA ASP A 516 11.67 10.17 -15.91
C ASP A 516 11.24 8.70 -16.01
N SER A 517 10.10 8.37 -15.40
CA SER A 517 9.52 7.02 -15.42
C SER A 517 8.13 6.97 -16.08
N ALA A 518 7.66 8.10 -16.57
CA ALA A 518 6.27 8.29 -17.00
C ALA A 518 5.88 7.59 -18.31
N TRP A 519 6.74 6.74 -18.85
CA TRP A 519 6.53 6.14 -20.17
C TRP A 519 5.52 4.98 -20.17
N MET A 520 5.22 4.37 -19.02
CA MET A 520 4.30 3.21 -19.00
C MET A 520 2.84 3.57 -18.72
N PHE A 521 2.62 4.64 -17.99
CA PHE A 521 1.28 5.09 -17.69
C PHE A 521 1.22 6.60 -17.87
N ALA A 522 0.55 7.05 -18.88
CA ALA A 522 0.17 8.44 -18.93
C ALA A 522 -0.80 8.70 -17.79
N LYS A 523 -0.31 9.27 -16.72
CA LYS A 523 -1.10 9.62 -15.53
C LYS A 523 -2.33 10.45 -15.85
N ASP A 524 -2.26 11.19 -16.96
CA ASP A 524 -3.34 11.98 -17.47
C ASP A 524 -4.48 11.14 -18.04
N GLU A 525 -4.27 9.86 -18.22
CA GLU A 525 -5.22 8.92 -18.78
C GLU A 525 -5.83 7.96 -17.76
N MET A 526 -5.33 7.94 -16.53
CA MET A 526 -6.02 7.23 -15.45
C MET A 526 -7.39 7.88 -15.20
N ASN A 527 -8.42 7.05 -15.01
CA ASN A 527 -9.82 7.48 -14.92
C ASN A 527 -10.20 8.31 -13.68
N TRP A 528 -9.22 8.91 -13.03
CA TRP A 528 -9.46 9.71 -11.84
C TRP A 528 -9.86 11.12 -12.25
N PRO A 529 -11.08 11.58 -11.91
CA PRO A 529 -11.52 12.91 -12.28
C PRO A 529 -10.59 13.95 -11.68
N GLY A 530 -10.08 14.82 -12.52
CA GLY A 530 -9.30 15.98 -12.08
C GLY A 530 -10.10 16.80 -11.08
N SER A 531 -9.46 17.33 -10.06
CA SER A 531 -10.10 18.32 -9.19
C SER A 531 -10.28 19.61 -9.96
N GLU A 532 -11.52 19.94 -10.34
CA GLU A 532 -11.81 21.27 -10.83
C GLU A 532 -11.54 22.30 -9.71
N GLY A 533 -10.51 23.08 -9.90
CA GLY A 533 -10.44 24.48 -9.63
C GLY A 533 -10.53 25.02 -8.20
N ILE A 534 -9.63 24.67 -7.25
CA ILE A 534 -9.22 25.63 -6.22
C ILE A 534 -7.75 25.96 -6.42
N ARG A 535 -7.42 27.26 -6.54
CA ARG A 535 -6.02 27.68 -6.69
C ARG A 535 -5.19 27.15 -5.51
N PRO A 536 -3.99 26.58 -5.74
CA PRO A 536 -3.17 25.96 -4.68
C PRO A 536 -2.92 26.87 -3.48
N THR A 537 -2.77 28.19 -3.72
CA THR A 537 -2.54 29.21 -2.67
C THR A 537 -3.74 29.38 -1.73
N LEU A 538 -4.98 29.34 -2.23
CA LEU A 538 -6.18 29.43 -1.40
C LEU A 538 -6.38 28.16 -0.58
N ARG A 539 -6.04 27.00 -1.14
CA ARG A 539 -6.05 25.73 -0.40
C ARG A 539 -5.05 25.74 0.75
N LEU A 540 -3.85 26.25 0.51
CA LEU A 540 -2.82 26.34 1.56
C LEU A 540 -3.27 27.25 2.72
N ALA A 541 -3.80 28.42 2.43
CA ALA A 541 -4.33 29.33 3.46
C ALA A 541 -5.45 28.67 4.27
N TRP A 542 -6.35 27.95 3.60
CA TRP A 542 -7.43 27.20 4.26
C TRP A 542 -6.87 26.05 5.12
N ILE A 543 -5.88 25.29 4.62
CA ILE A 543 -5.22 24.20 5.37
C ILE A 543 -4.58 24.74 6.64
N ILE A 544 -3.85 25.85 6.55
CA ILE A 544 -3.18 26.48 7.69
C ILE A 544 -4.22 26.96 8.71
N ALA A 545 -5.25 27.69 8.26
CA ALA A 545 -6.29 28.20 9.16
C ALA A 545 -7.03 27.06 9.87
N THR A 546 -7.42 26.03 9.12
CA THR A 546 -8.09 24.85 9.70
C THR A 546 -7.17 24.09 10.65
N GLY A 547 -5.89 23.94 10.31
CA GLY A 547 -4.90 23.29 11.18
C GLY A 547 -4.69 24.03 12.49
N LEU A 548 -4.68 25.36 12.49
CA LEU A 548 -4.60 26.16 13.73
C LEU A 548 -5.86 26.01 14.60
N VAL A 549 -7.04 25.94 13.99
CA VAL A 549 -8.28 25.65 14.73
C VAL A 549 -8.24 24.27 15.37
N GLU A 550 -7.76 23.26 14.67
CA GLU A 550 -7.61 21.90 15.22
C GLU A 550 -6.58 21.86 16.34
N GLU A 551 -5.50 22.65 16.25
CA GLU A 551 -4.52 22.75 17.35
C GLU A 551 -5.16 23.39 18.60
N LEU A 552 -5.92 24.46 18.45
CA LEU A 552 -6.64 25.06 19.56
C LEU A 552 -7.65 24.10 20.20
N ARG A 553 -8.35 23.31 19.40
CA ARG A 553 -9.26 22.25 19.88
C ARG A 553 -8.51 21.19 20.69
N LEU A 554 -7.33 20.76 20.21
CA LEU A 554 -6.50 19.79 20.91
C LEU A 554 -6.02 20.34 22.26
N ILE A 555 -5.54 21.59 22.30
CA ILE A 555 -5.10 22.25 23.52
C ILE A 555 -6.27 22.37 24.52
N ALA A 556 -7.43 22.81 24.05
CA ALA A 556 -8.62 22.95 24.90
C ALA A 556 -9.09 21.59 25.44
N SER A 557 -9.08 20.55 24.63
CA SER A 557 -9.46 19.19 25.04
C SER A 557 -8.52 18.64 26.11
N ARG A 558 -7.22 18.88 25.97
CA ARG A 558 -6.21 18.51 26.98
C ARG A 558 -6.41 19.29 28.28
N ALA A 559 -6.65 20.59 28.20
CA ALA A 559 -6.87 21.46 29.39
C ALA A 559 -8.14 21.10 30.16
N LEU A 560 -9.18 20.66 29.46
CA LEU A 560 -10.47 20.27 30.05
C LEU A 560 -10.51 18.83 30.56
N GLY A 561 -9.39 18.08 30.50
CA GLY A 561 -9.36 16.68 30.89
C GLY A 561 -10.24 15.75 30.03
N ARG A 562 -10.82 16.27 28.96
CA ARG A 562 -11.66 15.51 28.00
C ARG A 562 -10.82 14.62 27.09
N TYR A 563 -9.52 14.79 27.14
CA TYR A 563 -8.53 13.93 26.50
C TYR A 563 -8.14 12.83 27.49
N ASP A 564 -9.12 11.99 27.83
CA ASP A 564 -8.84 10.76 28.54
C ASP A 564 -8.28 9.77 27.51
N GLY A 565 -6.97 9.62 27.47
CA GLY A 565 -6.25 8.63 26.65
C GLY A 565 -6.53 7.18 27.05
N ARG A 566 -7.62 6.96 27.74
CA ARG A 566 -8.20 5.65 28.00
C ARG A 566 -9.07 5.28 26.81
N VAL A 567 -8.44 4.76 25.75
CA VAL A 567 -9.10 3.68 25.03
C VAL A 567 -9.33 2.62 26.12
N ALA A 568 -10.59 2.35 26.41
CA ALA A 568 -10.97 1.36 27.39
C ALA A 568 -10.08 0.12 27.18
N ASP A 569 -9.52 -0.38 28.26
CA ASP A 569 -8.93 -1.72 28.34
C ASP A 569 -10.07 -2.73 28.08
N GLU A 570 -10.63 -2.70 26.86
CA GLU A 570 -11.49 -3.76 26.40
C GLU A 570 -10.61 -4.99 26.22
N GLY A 571 -10.76 -5.84 27.20
CA GLY A 571 -10.01 -7.02 27.51
C GLY A 571 -9.41 -7.69 26.28
N VAL A 572 -8.08 -7.78 26.30
CA VAL A 572 -7.39 -8.82 25.57
C VAL A 572 -7.95 -10.14 26.09
N ALA A 573 -8.96 -10.68 25.42
CA ALA A 573 -9.42 -12.04 25.65
C ALA A 573 -8.20 -12.92 25.41
N ALA A 574 -7.75 -13.59 26.46
CA ALA A 574 -6.70 -14.59 26.34
C ALA A 574 -7.08 -15.55 25.21
N PRO A 575 -6.15 -15.93 24.34
CA PRO A 575 -6.46 -16.86 23.26
C PRO A 575 -7.04 -18.12 23.88
N PRO A 576 -8.10 -18.71 23.30
CA PRO A 576 -8.63 -19.97 23.79
C PRO A 576 -7.49 -20.98 23.79
N ARG A 577 -7.28 -21.64 24.93
CA ARG A 577 -6.31 -22.74 25.05
C ARG A 577 -6.59 -23.72 23.91
N SER A 578 -5.57 -23.99 23.12
CA SER A 578 -5.62 -24.92 22.00
C SER A 578 -6.30 -26.22 22.44
N ALA A 579 -7.53 -26.44 21.98
CA ALA A 579 -8.14 -27.76 21.98
C ALA A 579 -7.35 -28.59 20.99
N VAL A 580 -6.60 -29.55 21.51
CA VAL A 580 -5.95 -30.60 20.72
C VAL A 580 -7.09 -31.36 20.04
N VAL A 581 -7.35 -31.04 18.78
CA VAL A 581 -8.24 -31.86 17.94
C VAL A 581 -7.48 -33.15 17.65
N ARG A 582 -7.86 -34.20 18.35
CA ARG A 582 -7.47 -35.57 17.95
C ARG A 582 -8.14 -35.84 16.61
N SER A 583 -7.34 -36.03 15.58
CA SER A 583 -7.81 -36.52 14.29
C SER A 583 -8.17 -37.99 14.41
N ASP A 584 -9.44 -38.29 14.55
CA ASP A 584 -9.97 -39.62 14.28
C ASP A 584 -10.17 -39.77 12.77
N ALA A 585 -9.16 -40.30 12.09
CA ALA A 585 -9.29 -40.74 10.71
C ALA A 585 -10.02 -42.09 10.68
N PRO A 586 -11.09 -42.26 9.89
CA PRO A 586 -11.72 -43.57 9.72
C PRO A 586 -10.79 -44.45 8.87
N ALA A 587 -10.55 -45.66 9.37
CA ALA A 587 -9.77 -46.70 8.72
C ALA A 587 -10.38 -47.08 7.37
N ALA A 588 -9.59 -46.97 6.30
CA ALA A 588 -9.94 -47.48 4.99
C ALA A 588 -9.99 -49.01 4.99
N SER A 589 -11.17 -49.58 4.80
CA SER A 589 -11.37 -51.01 4.60
C SER A 589 -10.85 -51.42 3.21
N THR A 590 -9.76 -52.13 3.17
CA THR A 590 -9.27 -52.84 1.99
C THR A 590 -10.18 -54.03 1.68
N ARG A 591 -11.03 -53.94 0.65
CA ARG A 591 -11.61 -55.12 -0.01
C ARG A 591 -10.78 -55.44 -1.26
N ARG A 592 -10.10 -56.57 -1.25
CA ARG A 592 -9.54 -57.23 -2.44
C ARG A 592 -10.68 -57.78 -3.30
N PRO A 593 -10.64 -57.66 -4.63
CA PRO A 593 -11.48 -58.48 -5.49
C PRO A 593 -10.87 -59.84 -5.69
N SER A 594 -11.65 -60.87 -5.47
CA SER A 594 -11.36 -62.24 -5.86
C SER A 594 -11.82 -62.47 -7.29
N ARG A 595 -10.89 -63.01 -8.09
CA ARG A 595 -10.99 -63.59 -9.44
C ARG A 595 -11.22 -62.64 -10.61
#